data_689f216fa0bcd082bca836f76eb709ea
#
_entry.id   689f216fa0bcd082bca836f76eb709ea
#
_cell.length_a   1.000
_cell.length_b   1.000
_cell.length_c   1.000
_cell.angle_alpha   90.00
_cell.angle_beta   90.00
_cell.angle_gamma   90.00
#
_symmetry.space_group_name_H-M   'P 1'
#
loop_
_entity.id
_entity.type
_entity.pdbx_description
1 polymer ?
#
loop_
_entity_poly.entity_id
_entity_poly.type
_entity_poly.pdbx_seq_one_letter_code
_entity_poly.pdbx_strand_id
1 'polypeptide(L)'
;MGCKITNFFLVLIFVHTILYGCASYKPAPMTSLQPEFAPYSETIENVTLACKPLSREECKRFFDRDIIDKGYQPVQMTVVNDSPRYILFSNQGISMPVCSPQEVAEKCHTSTVGRATGYGVAGIFIWPLLVPAVVDGVSSSQANTKLDRDFNEKNIEQMVINPYATHNGVVFFSKTDYQDSFFVRLVDKETTQKLEYHVVGLEAAK
;
A
#
# COMPACT_ATOMS: atom_id res chain seq x y z
N MET A 1 -25.07 39.72 -30.91
CA MET A 1 -24.67 38.34 -31.25
C MET A 1 -23.52 37.80 -30.35
N GLY A 2 -22.77 38.65 -29.67
CA GLY A 2 -21.60 38.22 -28.84
C GLY A 2 -21.91 37.43 -27.55
N CYS A 3 -23.03 37.66 -26.90
CA CYS A 3 -23.33 37.07 -25.57
C CYS A 3 -23.62 35.54 -25.61
N LYS A 4 -24.12 34.98 -26.74
CA LYS A 4 -24.37 33.54 -26.85
C LYS A 4 -23.11 32.70 -27.07
N ILE A 5 -22.09 33.28 -27.73
CA ILE A 5 -20.82 32.59 -27.98
C ILE A 5 -19.99 32.50 -26.71
N THR A 6 -19.99 33.51 -25.90
CA THR A 6 -19.25 33.53 -24.63
C THR A 6 -19.78 32.46 -23.63
N ASN A 7 -21.11 32.29 -23.55
CA ASN A 7 -21.72 31.26 -22.70
C ASN A 7 -21.41 29.84 -23.24
N PHE A 8 -21.33 29.62 -24.52
CA PHE A 8 -20.99 28.31 -25.08
C PHE A 8 -19.53 27.92 -24.80
N PHE A 9 -18.58 28.89 -24.89
CA PHE A 9 -17.19 28.67 -24.53
C PHE A 9 -16.99 28.40 -23.04
N LEU A 10 -17.72 29.10 -22.17
CA LEU A 10 -17.69 28.87 -20.72
C LEU A 10 -18.21 27.46 -20.36
N VAL A 11 -19.28 27.01 -20.99
CA VAL A 11 -19.80 25.65 -20.79
C VAL A 11 -18.82 24.59 -21.31
N LEU A 12 -18.17 24.85 -22.46
CA LEU A 12 -17.19 23.92 -23.04
C LEU A 12 -15.94 23.77 -22.14
N ILE A 13 -15.45 24.87 -21.57
CA ILE A 13 -14.32 24.86 -20.62
C ILE A 13 -14.73 24.13 -19.32
N PHE A 14 -15.94 24.37 -18.83
CA PHE A 14 -16.45 23.72 -17.63
C PHE A 14 -16.61 22.19 -17.82
N VAL A 15 -17.09 21.76 -18.97
CA VAL A 15 -17.21 20.31 -19.32
C VAL A 15 -15.83 19.67 -19.42
N HIS A 16 -14.83 20.36 -19.97
CA HIS A 16 -13.46 19.85 -20.06
C HIS A 16 -12.81 19.64 -18.67
N THR A 17 -13.06 20.55 -17.72
CA THR A 17 -12.50 20.41 -16.37
C THR A 17 -13.10 19.26 -15.56
N ILE A 18 -14.34 18.88 -15.83
CA ILE A 18 -15.02 17.76 -15.16
C ILE A 18 -14.48 16.40 -15.64
N LEU A 19 -14.01 16.28 -16.88
CA LEU A 19 -13.51 15.03 -17.46
C LEU A 19 -12.17 14.54 -16.90
N TYR A 20 -11.43 15.37 -16.14
CA TYR A 20 -10.13 15.00 -15.56
C TYR A 20 -10.21 14.47 -14.12
N GLY A 21 -11.42 14.30 -13.56
CA GLY A 21 -11.64 13.88 -12.17
C GLY A 21 -11.77 12.38 -11.93
N CYS A 22 -11.52 11.52 -12.93
CA CYS A 22 -11.65 10.07 -12.73
C CYS A 22 -10.68 9.56 -11.66
N ALA A 23 -11.21 8.87 -10.66
CA ALA A 23 -10.41 8.16 -9.69
C ALA A 23 -9.52 7.14 -10.42
N SER A 24 -8.21 7.24 -10.23
CA SER A 24 -7.26 6.31 -10.83
C SER A 24 -6.38 5.72 -9.72
N TYR A 25 -5.92 4.49 -9.93
CA TYR A 25 -4.94 3.82 -9.09
C TYR A 25 -3.78 3.37 -9.98
N LYS A 26 -2.58 3.94 -9.75
CA LYS A 26 -1.40 3.76 -10.60
C LYS A 26 -0.13 3.60 -9.76
N PRO A 27 -0.02 2.53 -8.95
CA PRO A 27 1.17 2.29 -8.15
C PRO A 27 2.36 1.90 -9.03
N ALA A 28 3.57 2.24 -8.59
CA ALA A 28 4.79 1.71 -9.16
C ALA A 28 5.05 0.28 -8.63
N PRO A 29 5.74 -0.57 -9.41
CA PRO A 29 6.27 -1.83 -8.90
C PRO A 29 7.22 -1.58 -7.74
N MET A 30 7.15 -2.45 -6.72
CA MET A 30 8.07 -2.40 -5.59
C MET A 30 9.31 -3.25 -5.89
N THR A 31 10.47 -2.62 -5.85
CA THR A 31 11.76 -3.31 -6.00
C THR A 31 12.20 -3.93 -4.69
N SER A 32 12.92 -5.05 -4.74
CA SER A 32 13.51 -5.68 -3.55
C SER A 32 14.46 -4.71 -2.85
N LEU A 33 14.38 -4.69 -1.53
CA LEU A 33 15.32 -3.94 -0.71
C LEU A 33 16.66 -4.67 -0.73
N GLN A 34 17.69 -3.94 -1.11
CA GLN A 34 19.06 -4.48 -1.07
C GLN A 34 19.55 -4.45 0.40
N PRO A 35 19.99 -5.59 0.98
CA PRO A 35 20.40 -5.65 2.38
C PRO A 35 21.48 -4.63 2.75
N GLU A 36 22.38 -4.31 1.83
CA GLU A 36 23.51 -3.39 2.03
C GLU A 36 23.07 -1.94 2.20
N PHE A 37 21.87 -1.60 1.72
CA PHE A 37 21.30 -0.25 1.79
C PHE A 37 20.09 -0.16 2.72
N ALA A 38 19.76 -1.26 3.40
CA ALA A 38 18.64 -1.28 4.35
C ALA A 38 19.05 -0.58 5.66
N PRO A 39 18.13 0.17 6.30
CA PRO A 39 18.35 0.73 7.64
C PRO A 39 18.63 -0.35 8.67
N TYR A 40 18.00 -1.53 8.52
CA TYR A 40 18.31 -2.73 9.26
C TYR A 40 18.58 -3.89 8.33
N SER A 41 19.66 -4.62 8.58
CA SER A 41 19.99 -5.87 7.89
C SER A 41 20.81 -6.74 8.82
N GLU A 42 20.42 -8.00 8.98
CA GLU A 42 21.13 -8.99 9.78
C GLU A 42 21.08 -10.34 9.08
N THR A 43 22.20 -11.07 9.14
CA THR A 43 22.31 -12.44 8.60
C THR A 43 22.54 -13.43 9.73
N ILE A 44 21.65 -14.42 9.81
CA ILE A 44 21.75 -15.54 10.75
C ILE A 44 21.77 -16.82 9.92
N GLU A 45 22.83 -17.61 10.03
CA GLU A 45 22.96 -18.93 9.37
C GLU A 45 22.64 -18.90 7.85
N ASN A 46 23.20 -17.92 7.12
CA ASN A 46 22.99 -17.69 5.69
C ASN A 46 21.53 -17.32 5.31
N VAL A 47 20.76 -16.84 6.26
CA VAL A 47 19.45 -16.23 5.99
C VAL A 47 19.52 -14.76 6.41
N THR A 48 19.32 -13.84 5.48
CA THR A 48 19.38 -12.39 5.72
C THR A 48 17.98 -11.83 5.79
N LEU A 49 17.68 -11.10 6.86
CA LEU A 49 16.49 -10.26 6.95
C LEU A 49 16.91 -8.80 6.82
N ALA A 50 16.33 -8.08 5.87
CA ALA A 50 16.47 -6.64 5.71
C ALA A 50 15.12 -5.96 5.88
N CYS A 51 15.07 -4.86 6.65
CA CYS A 51 13.85 -4.12 6.95
C CYS A 51 14.04 -2.62 6.71
N LYS A 52 12.96 -1.98 6.20
CA LYS A 52 12.92 -0.54 5.95
C LYS A 52 11.51 0.00 6.17
N PRO A 53 11.27 0.97 7.07
CA PRO A 53 10.02 1.71 7.11
C PRO A 53 9.87 2.52 5.81
N LEU A 54 8.71 2.40 5.16
CA LEU A 54 8.44 3.21 3.98
C LEU A 54 8.14 4.65 4.37
N SER A 55 8.77 5.59 3.68
CA SER A 55 8.45 7.01 3.79
C SER A 55 7.09 7.32 3.16
N ARG A 56 6.57 8.52 3.42
CA ARG A 56 5.32 9.02 2.80
C ARG A 56 5.41 9.06 1.26
N GLU A 57 6.56 9.44 0.73
CA GLU A 57 6.83 9.49 -0.71
C GLU A 57 6.86 8.08 -1.30
N GLU A 58 7.46 7.13 -0.59
CA GLU A 58 7.51 5.73 -1.02
C GLU A 58 6.13 5.08 -0.95
N CYS A 59 5.31 5.38 0.06
CA CYS A 59 3.92 4.96 0.12
C CYS A 59 3.13 5.48 -1.09
N LYS A 60 3.25 6.77 -1.43
CA LYS A 60 2.62 7.35 -2.62
C LYS A 60 3.14 6.72 -3.91
N ARG A 61 4.42 6.41 -3.99
CA ARG A 61 5.03 5.79 -5.17
C ARG A 61 4.59 4.34 -5.36
N PHE A 62 4.65 3.51 -4.30
CA PHE A 62 4.41 2.08 -4.41
C PHE A 62 2.94 1.69 -4.26
N PHE A 63 2.14 2.52 -3.59
CA PHE A 63 0.72 2.25 -3.32
C PHE A 63 -0.21 3.31 -3.88
N ASP A 64 0.33 4.36 -4.53
CA ASP A 64 -0.46 5.51 -5.00
C ASP A 64 -1.39 6.09 -3.90
N ARG A 65 -0.97 5.95 -2.63
CA ARG A 65 -1.74 6.34 -1.43
C ARG A 65 -0.80 6.80 -0.32
N ASP A 66 -1.28 7.75 0.49
CA ASP A 66 -0.62 8.18 1.71
C ASP A 66 -1.07 7.30 2.88
N ILE A 67 -0.46 6.12 3.00
CA ILE A 67 -0.79 5.12 4.02
C ILE A 67 -0.47 5.64 5.42
N ILE A 68 0.58 6.46 5.54
CA ILE A 68 1.01 7.04 6.82
C ILE A 68 -0.02 8.01 7.36
N ASP A 69 -0.64 8.82 6.48
CA ASP A 69 -1.74 9.72 6.84
C ASP A 69 -3.01 8.96 7.27
N LYS A 70 -3.15 7.70 6.86
CA LYS A 70 -4.26 6.83 7.26
C LYS A 70 -4.03 6.14 8.61
N GLY A 71 -2.91 6.41 9.27
CA GLY A 71 -2.59 5.89 10.60
C GLY A 71 -1.81 4.58 10.60
N TYR A 72 -1.18 4.21 9.50
CA TYR A 72 -0.38 2.98 9.39
C TYR A 72 1.07 3.28 9.03
N GLN A 73 1.97 2.44 9.51
CA GLN A 73 3.39 2.42 9.13
C GLN A 73 3.67 1.13 8.34
N PRO A 74 3.83 1.21 7.02
CA PRO A 74 4.31 0.08 6.24
C PRO A 74 5.81 -0.13 6.45
N VAL A 75 6.22 -1.38 6.60
CA VAL A 75 7.63 -1.77 6.65
C VAL A 75 7.90 -2.75 5.53
N GLN A 76 8.78 -2.37 4.61
CA GLN A 76 9.30 -3.28 3.59
C GLN A 76 10.25 -4.26 4.25
N MET A 77 10.05 -5.55 3.96
CA MET A 77 10.91 -6.64 4.44
C MET A 77 11.40 -7.45 3.25
N THR A 78 12.69 -7.73 3.22
CA THR A 78 13.29 -8.65 2.27
C THR A 78 13.98 -9.76 3.03
N VAL A 79 13.67 -11.01 2.68
CA VAL A 79 14.37 -12.18 3.20
C VAL A 79 15.17 -12.80 2.05
N VAL A 80 16.49 -12.88 2.24
CA VAL A 80 17.41 -13.57 1.33
C VAL A 80 17.80 -14.88 1.98
N ASN A 81 17.42 -15.99 1.39
CA ASN A 81 17.76 -17.32 1.88
C ASN A 81 18.90 -17.91 1.04
N ASP A 82 20.13 -17.72 1.48
CA ASP A 82 21.33 -18.29 0.86
C ASP A 82 21.70 -19.67 1.46
N SER A 83 20.74 -20.32 2.10
CA SER A 83 20.88 -21.66 2.69
C SER A 83 20.15 -22.73 1.86
N PRO A 84 20.49 -24.02 2.03
CA PRO A 84 19.75 -25.12 1.39
C PRO A 84 18.41 -25.44 2.08
N ARG A 85 17.98 -24.66 3.08
CA ARG A 85 16.80 -24.90 3.91
C ARG A 85 15.55 -24.20 3.36
N TYR A 86 14.38 -24.72 3.70
CA TYR A 86 13.10 -24.06 3.48
C TYR A 86 12.76 -23.19 4.70
N ILE A 87 12.67 -21.88 4.51
CA ILE A 87 12.45 -20.90 5.59
C ILE A 87 10.99 -20.45 5.58
N LEU A 88 10.30 -20.64 6.69
CA LEU A 88 8.93 -20.16 6.89
C LEU A 88 8.97 -18.74 7.48
N PHE A 89 8.39 -17.80 6.78
CA PHE A 89 7.99 -16.49 7.30
C PHE A 89 6.51 -16.55 7.73
N SER A 90 6.19 -15.93 8.85
CA SER A 90 4.80 -15.76 9.31
C SER A 90 4.66 -14.46 10.10
N ASN A 91 3.54 -13.74 9.92
CA ASN A 91 3.20 -12.56 10.71
C ASN A 91 3.14 -12.87 12.22
N GLN A 92 2.81 -14.12 12.60
CA GLN A 92 2.85 -14.57 13.99
C GLN A 92 4.25 -14.61 14.58
N GLY A 93 5.29 -14.61 13.74
CA GLY A 93 6.68 -14.51 14.16
C GLY A 93 7.14 -13.09 14.47
N ILE A 94 6.32 -12.08 14.23
CA ILE A 94 6.62 -10.68 14.51
C ILE A 94 6.07 -10.32 15.88
N SER A 95 6.87 -9.67 16.72
CA SER A 95 6.48 -9.35 18.11
C SER A 95 5.51 -8.16 18.23
N MET A 96 5.22 -7.46 17.13
CA MET A 96 4.22 -6.38 17.09
C MET A 96 2.93 -6.85 16.41
N PRO A 97 1.77 -6.27 16.77
CA PRO A 97 0.52 -6.51 16.04
C PRO A 97 0.62 -6.08 14.58
N VAL A 98 0.31 -7.00 13.68
CA VAL A 98 0.29 -6.78 12.22
C VAL A 98 -1.14 -6.50 11.77
N CYS A 99 -1.34 -5.43 11.01
CA CYS A 99 -2.62 -5.10 10.38
C CYS A 99 -2.81 -5.91 9.09
N SER A 100 -4.04 -6.30 8.80
CA SER A 100 -4.33 -6.98 7.53
C SER A 100 -4.22 -6.02 6.35
N PRO A 101 -3.75 -6.47 5.18
CA PRO A 101 -3.69 -5.63 3.99
C PRO A 101 -5.08 -5.13 3.57
N GLN A 102 -6.14 -5.91 3.81
CA GLN A 102 -7.52 -5.53 3.53
C GLN A 102 -7.96 -4.33 4.38
N GLU A 103 -7.71 -4.37 5.69
CA GLU A 103 -8.03 -3.26 6.59
C GLU A 103 -7.36 -1.96 6.15
N VAL A 104 -6.06 -2.04 5.83
CA VAL A 104 -5.29 -0.86 5.39
C VAL A 104 -5.78 -0.36 4.03
N ALA A 105 -6.07 -1.26 3.11
CA ALA A 105 -6.61 -0.94 1.80
C ALA A 105 -7.96 -0.22 1.90
N GLU A 106 -8.89 -0.70 2.72
CA GLU A 106 -10.20 -0.08 2.94
C GLU A 106 -10.07 1.36 3.45
N LYS A 107 -9.13 1.64 4.37
CA LYS A 107 -8.85 3.01 4.83
C LYS A 107 -8.26 3.91 3.74
N CYS A 108 -7.65 3.31 2.72
CA CYS A 108 -7.06 3.99 1.58
C CYS A 108 -8.03 4.13 0.38
N HIS A 109 -9.21 3.55 0.46
CA HIS A 109 -10.23 3.66 -0.59
C HIS A 109 -10.57 5.11 -0.90
N THR A 110 -10.77 5.38 -2.17
CA THR A 110 -11.36 6.64 -2.60
C THR A 110 -12.85 6.64 -2.24
N SER A 111 -13.29 7.63 -1.46
CA SER A 111 -14.70 7.74 -1.06
C SER A 111 -15.59 7.97 -2.29
N THR A 112 -16.19 6.89 -2.78
CA THR A 112 -17.16 6.90 -3.88
C THR A 112 -18.43 7.65 -3.46
N VAL A 113 -18.90 7.42 -2.23
CA VAL A 113 -20.16 8.00 -1.73
C VAL A 113 -20.06 9.51 -1.59
N GLY A 114 -18.98 10.04 -1.02
CA GLY A 114 -18.81 11.48 -0.84
C GLY A 114 -18.74 12.25 -2.17
N ARG A 115 -18.07 11.69 -3.18
CA ARG A 115 -17.99 12.30 -4.53
C ARG A 115 -19.31 12.17 -5.27
N ALA A 116 -19.89 10.97 -5.32
CA ALA A 116 -21.17 10.72 -5.98
C ALA A 116 -22.30 11.56 -5.38
N THR A 117 -22.34 11.73 -4.04
CA THR A 117 -23.31 12.58 -3.35
C THR A 117 -23.11 14.06 -3.74
N GLY A 118 -21.86 14.54 -3.81
CA GLY A 118 -21.57 15.92 -4.24
C GLY A 118 -22.06 16.20 -5.65
N TYR A 119 -21.80 15.29 -6.60
CA TYR A 119 -22.33 15.42 -7.97
C TYR A 119 -23.85 15.21 -8.03
N GLY A 120 -24.39 14.28 -7.23
CA GLY A 120 -25.83 13.98 -7.19
C GLY A 120 -26.66 15.14 -6.70
N VAL A 121 -26.24 15.84 -5.64
CA VAL A 121 -26.93 17.03 -5.13
C VAL A 121 -26.90 18.17 -6.16
N ALA A 122 -25.76 18.41 -6.78
CA ALA A 122 -25.66 19.40 -7.86
C ALA A 122 -26.43 18.96 -9.10
N GLY A 123 -26.49 17.67 -9.42
CA GLY A 123 -27.18 17.09 -10.56
C GLY A 123 -28.71 17.20 -10.49
N ILE A 124 -29.31 17.30 -9.29
CA ILE A 124 -30.74 17.56 -9.10
C ILE A 124 -31.13 18.90 -9.72
N PHE A 125 -30.23 19.89 -9.65
CA PHE A 125 -30.46 21.22 -10.20
C PHE A 125 -29.98 21.36 -11.65
N ILE A 126 -28.97 20.56 -12.07
CA ILE A 126 -28.39 20.63 -13.40
C ILE A 126 -28.20 19.21 -13.93
N TRP A 127 -29.13 18.75 -14.78
CA TRP A 127 -29.13 17.42 -15.38
C TRP A 127 -27.75 16.90 -15.88
N PRO A 128 -26.91 17.71 -16.55
CA PRO A 128 -25.60 17.24 -17.03
C PRO A 128 -24.63 16.78 -15.93
N LEU A 129 -24.85 17.13 -14.65
CA LEU A 129 -23.99 16.72 -13.53
C LEU A 129 -24.30 15.32 -13.00
N LEU A 130 -25.41 14.69 -13.43
CA LEU A 130 -25.72 13.31 -13.06
C LEU A 130 -24.79 12.30 -13.76
N VAL A 131 -24.38 12.58 -15.00
CA VAL A 131 -23.49 11.69 -15.76
C VAL A 131 -22.13 11.57 -15.09
N PRO A 132 -21.44 12.65 -14.68
CA PRO A 132 -20.20 12.56 -13.92
C PRO A 132 -20.31 11.74 -12.63
N ALA A 133 -21.41 11.86 -11.88
CA ALA A 133 -21.64 11.12 -10.64
C ALA A 133 -21.63 9.60 -10.85
N VAL A 134 -22.26 9.12 -11.92
CA VAL A 134 -22.29 7.69 -12.28
C VAL A 134 -20.92 7.21 -12.73
N VAL A 135 -20.25 7.96 -13.61
CA VAL A 135 -18.92 7.61 -14.13
C VAL A 135 -17.87 7.58 -13.02
N ASP A 136 -17.89 8.57 -12.11
CA ASP A 136 -16.96 8.62 -10.98
C ASP A 136 -17.21 7.44 -10.02
N GLY A 137 -18.47 7.07 -9.78
CA GLY A 137 -18.86 5.92 -8.99
C GLY A 137 -18.26 4.60 -9.51
N VAL A 138 -18.37 4.34 -10.82
CA VAL A 138 -17.82 3.14 -11.45
C VAL A 138 -16.29 3.17 -11.45
N SER A 139 -15.67 4.30 -11.79
CA SER A 139 -14.22 4.47 -11.80
C SER A 139 -13.60 4.30 -10.42
N SER A 140 -14.25 4.83 -9.38
CA SER A 140 -13.78 4.69 -7.99
C SER A 140 -13.88 3.23 -7.52
N SER A 141 -14.95 2.52 -7.86
CA SER A 141 -15.09 1.10 -7.54
C SER A 141 -13.99 0.25 -8.18
N GLN A 142 -13.71 0.47 -9.48
CA GLN A 142 -12.64 -0.23 -10.17
C GLN A 142 -11.24 0.12 -9.61
N ALA A 143 -11.01 1.39 -9.25
CA ALA A 143 -9.77 1.82 -8.64
C ALA A 143 -9.57 1.17 -7.26
N ASN A 144 -10.61 1.07 -6.46
CA ASN A 144 -10.55 0.43 -5.15
C ASN A 144 -10.30 -1.10 -5.27
N THR A 145 -10.95 -1.78 -6.22
CA THR A 145 -10.69 -3.21 -6.47
C THR A 145 -9.24 -3.48 -6.89
N LYS A 146 -8.67 -2.60 -7.73
CA LYS A 146 -7.24 -2.70 -8.10
C LYS A 146 -6.33 -2.44 -6.91
N LEU A 147 -6.68 -1.49 -6.07
CA LEU A 147 -5.95 -1.15 -4.86
C LEU A 147 -5.95 -2.34 -3.89
N ASP A 148 -7.10 -2.93 -3.60
CA ASP A 148 -7.23 -4.09 -2.71
C ASP A 148 -6.35 -5.25 -3.17
N ARG A 149 -6.36 -5.54 -4.48
CA ARG A 149 -5.51 -6.58 -5.04
C ARG A 149 -4.03 -6.26 -4.89
N ASP A 150 -3.60 -5.03 -5.19
CA ASP A 150 -2.21 -4.62 -5.12
C ASP A 150 -1.67 -4.64 -3.68
N PHE A 151 -2.50 -4.24 -2.69
CA PHE A 151 -2.12 -4.33 -1.28
C PHE A 151 -1.92 -5.78 -0.84
N ASN A 152 -2.81 -6.69 -1.28
CA ASN A 152 -2.67 -8.13 -1.00
C ASN A 152 -1.44 -8.72 -1.69
N GLU A 153 -1.17 -8.38 -2.96
CA GLU A 153 -0.03 -8.91 -3.72
C GLU A 153 1.32 -8.45 -3.15
N LYS A 154 1.39 -7.24 -2.59
CA LYS A 154 2.61 -6.68 -1.98
C LYS A 154 2.80 -7.08 -0.52
N ASN A 155 1.75 -7.55 0.14
CA ASN A 155 1.82 -7.95 1.54
C ASN A 155 2.52 -9.30 1.71
N ILE A 156 3.24 -9.45 2.83
CA ILE A 156 3.77 -10.74 3.28
C ILE A 156 2.95 -11.20 4.49
N GLU A 157 2.29 -12.33 4.40
CA GLU A 157 1.58 -12.93 5.55
C GLU A 157 2.26 -14.18 6.06
N GLN A 158 2.06 -15.27 5.35
CA GLN A 158 2.68 -16.55 5.64
C GLN A 158 3.16 -17.19 4.35
N MET A 159 4.43 -17.54 4.30
CA MET A 159 5.01 -18.14 3.12
C MET A 159 6.25 -18.97 3.42
N VAL A 160 6.54 -19.89 2.51
CA VAL A 160 7.80 -20.64 2.51
C VAL A 160 8.75 -20.03 1.49
N ILE A 161 9.92 -19.62 1.95
CA ILE A 161 11.00 -19.12 1.12
C ILE A 161 11.91 -20.32 0.78
N ASN A 162 11.99 -20.61 -0.51
CA ASN A 162 12.74 -21.74 -1.00
C ASN A 162 14.27 -21.57 -0.78
N PRO A 163 15.05 -22.65 -0.80
CA PRO A 163 16.49 -22.56 -0.84
C PRO A 163 16.99 -21.63 -1.95
N TYR A 164 17.97 -20.79 -1.63
CA TYR A 164 18.64 -19.86 -2.57
C TYR A 164 17.67 -18.87 -3.24
N ALA A 165 16.57 -18.54 -2.57
CA ALA A 165 15.57 -17.62 -3.07
C ALA A 165 15.49 -16.34 -2.23
N THR A 166 15.08 -15.25 -2.88
CA THR A 166 14.79 -13.98 -2.22
C THR A 166 13.30 -13.71 -2.28
N HIS A 167 12.73 -13.26 -1.17
CA HIS A 167 11.37 -12.76 -1.13
C HIS A 167 11.33 -11.34 -0.57
N ASN A 168 10.49 -10.49 -1.18
CA ASN A 168 10.31 -9.10 -0.81
C ASN A 168 8.83 -8.76 -0.74
N GLY A 169 8.44 -7.99 0.27
CA GLY A 169 7.08 -7.49 0.41
C GLY A 169 6.95 -6.50 1.55
N VAL A 170 5.73 -6.22 1.97
CA VAL A 170 5.40 -5.23 3.00
C VAL A 170 4.57 -5.85 4.11
N VAL A 171 4.85 -5.45 5.33
CA VAL A 171 4.02 -5.70 6.51
C VAL A 171 3.48 -4.36 7.01
N PHE A 172 2.21 -4.31 7.39
CA PHE A 172 1.56 -3.09 7.86
C PHE A 172 1.39 -3.11 9.37
N PHE A 173 1.76 -2.01 10.01
CA PHE A 173 1.57 -1.80 11.44
C PHE A 173 0.70 -0.58 11.68
N SER A 174 -0.10 -0.59 12.75
CA SER A 174 -0.74 0.63 13.24
C SER A 174 0.34 1.60 13.76
N LYS A 175 0.25 2.88 13.43
CA LYS A 175 1.19 3.90 13.97
C LYS A 175 1.13 4.01 15.49
N THR A 176 0.00 3.68 16.11
CA THR A 176 -0.14 3.71 17.56
C THR A 176 0.61 2.58 18.26
N ASP A 177 0.76 1.44 17.59
CA ASP A 177 1.39 0.25 18.14
C ASP A 177 2.80 0.03 17.62
N TYR A 178 3.21 0.85 16.63
CA TYR A 178 4.53 0.76 16.02
C TYR A 178 5.63 1.09 17.01
N GLN A 179 6.61 0.21 17.06
CA GLN A 179 7.84 0.38 17.85
C GLN A 179 9.04 0.35 16.91
N ASP A 180 10.04 1.16 17.18
CA ASP A 180 11.29 1.23 16.43
C ASP A 180 12.24 0.04 16.69
N SER A 181 11.84 -0.83 17.63
CA SER A 181 12.53 -2.07 17.97
C SER A 181 11.52 -3.20 18.16
N PHE A 182 11.72 -4.32 17.46
CA PHE A 182 10.86 -5.50 17.52
C PHE A 182 11.60 -6.77 17.09
N PHE A 183 11.03 -7.93 17.35
CA PHE A 183 11.58 -9.20 16.90
C PHE A 183 10.84 -9.73 15.67
N VAL A 184 11.60 -10.33 14.75
CA VAL A 184 11.10 -11.14 13.65
C VAL A 184 11.67 -12.53 13.76
N ARG A 185 10.81 -13.53 13.82
CA ARG A 185 11.20 -14.92 13.90
C ARG A 185 10.87 -15.64 12.61
N LEU A 186 11.91 -16.13 11.96
CA LEU A 186 11.80 -17.08 10.86
C LEU A 186 11.98 -18.49 11.39
N VAL A 187 11.43 -19.49 10.71
CA VAL A 187 11.49 -20.88 11.15
C VAL A 187 11.99 -21.76 10.00
N ASP A 188 13.00 -22.55 10.26
CA ASP A 188 13.37 -23.64 9.38
C ASP A 188 12.24 -24.67 9.37
N LYS A 189 11.66 -24.93 8.19
CA LYS A 189 10.47 -25.76 8.05
C LYS A 189 10.71 -27.23 8.38
N GLU A 190 11.95 -27.72 8.22
CA GLU A 190 12.29 -29.14 8.42
C GLU A 190 12.72 -29.40 9.87
N THR A 191 13.58 -28.54 10.40
CA THR A 191 14.14 -28.72 11.74
C THR A 191 13.35 -28.02 12.84
N THR A 192 12.42 -27.13 12.49
CA THR A 192 11.69 -26.25 13.40
C THR A 192 12.60 -25.28 14.18
N GLN A 193 13.87 -25.17 13.78
CA GLN A 193 14.80 -24.22 14.36
C GLN A 193 14.32 -22.79 14.09
N LYS A 194 14.42 -21.94 15.11
CA LYS A 194 14.03 -20.53 15.02
C LYS A 194 15.25 -19.66 14.78
N LEU A 195 15.16 -18.80 13.76
CA LEU A 195 16.09 -17.72 13.48
C LEU A 195 15.42 -16.45 14.00
N GLU A 196 15.95 -15.86 15.06
CA GLU A 196 15.34 -14.70 15.71
C GLU A 196 16.19 -13.45 15.46
N TYR A 197 15.60 -12.47 14.75
CA TYR A 197 16.20 -11.20 14.39
C TYR A 197 15.71 -10.12 15.32
N HIS A 198 16.61 -9.38 15.93
CA HIS A 198 16.27 -8.22 16.75
C HIS A 198 16.38 -6.95 15.93
N VAL A 199 15.29 -6.58 15.29
CA VAL A 199 15.19 -5.38 14.46
C VAL A 199 15.24 -4.15 15.37
N VAL A 200 16.19 -3.24 15.12
CA VAL A 200 16.37 -2.02 15.94
C VAL A 200 16.60 -0.80 15.08
N GLY A 201 16.26 0.38 15.60
CA GLY A 201 16.55 1.66 14.94
C GLY A 201 15.66 1.96 13.74
N LEU A 202 14.50 1.30 13.60
CA LEU A 202 13.53 1.58 12.55
C LEU A 202 12.53 2.63 13.01
N GLU A 203 12.93 3.91 13.01
CA GLU A 203 12.01 5.01 13.32
C GLU A 203 10.83 5.05 12.35
N ALA A 204 9.62 5.32 12.88
CA ALA A 204 8.45 5.54 12.04
C ALA A 204 8.65 6.73 11.10
N ALA A 205 8.13 6.65 9.89
CA ALA A 205 8.15 7.77 8.96
C ALA A 205 7.30 8.96 9.49
N LYS A 206 7.85 10.14 9.35
CA LYS A 206 7.22 11.41 9.77
C LYS A 206 6.18 11.92 8.79
#